data_0dce08a8b179a6fb9d90e6528d2ee864
#
_entry.id   0dce08a8b179a6fb9d90e6528d2ee864
#
_cell.length_a   1.000
_cell.length_b   1.000
_cell.length_c   1.000
_cell.angle_alpha   90.00
_cell.angle_beta   90.00
_cell.angle_gamma   90.00
#
_symmetry.space_group_name_H-M   'P 1'
#
loop_
_entity.id
_entity.type
_entity.pdbx_description
1 polymer ?
#
loop_
_entity_poly.entity_id
_entity_poly.type
_entity_poly.pdbx_seq_one_letter_code
_entity_poly.pdbx_strand_id
1 'polypeptide(L)'
;MLDGLAHLTEVNLFLLSPCREYWGDITSERTIGKVMARPRSDGQSPAELHLEQGNPLLASLGALGRDFLGLLAALDCLETSVFQEPGENSLLTCLQSDLLNLRDRTEGSREKTVIPADDRSIQVHSCHSPMREVEVLYDHLLELFDQDPTLRPGDVLVMAPAIETYAPFIQAVFDA
;
A
#
# COMPACT_ATOMS: atom_id res chain seq x y z
N MET A 1 14.89 4.93 -22.56
CA MET A 1 14.16 4.04 -23.53
C MET A 1 12.77 4.57 -23.84
N LEU A 2 11.91 4.85 -22.85
CA LEU A 2 10.58 5.44 -23.10
C LEU A 2 10.67 6.82 -23.78
N ASP A 3 11.56 7.69 -23.33
CA ASP A 3 11.81 8.99 -23.93
C ASP A 3 12.21 8.87 -25.41
N GLY A 4 13.10 7.95 -25.75
CA GLY A 4 13.47 7.69 -27.14
C GLY A 4 12.32 7.16 -28.01
N LEU A 5 11.38 6.40 -27.44
CA LEU A 5 10.18 5.96 -28.15
C LEU A 5 9.17 7.09 -28.36
N ALA A 6 9.06 8.00 -27.40
CA ALA A 6 8.13 9.12 -27.46
C ALA A 6 8.43 10.09 -28.62
N HIS A 7 9.67 10.14 -29.11
CA HIS A 7 10.03 10.88 -30.34
C HIS A 7 9.55 10.23 -31.63
N LEU A 8 9.18 8.93 -31.58
CA LEU A 8 8.79 8.15 -32.78
C LEU A 8 7.31 7.86 -32.82
N THR A 9 6.66 7.77 -31.66
CA THR A 9 5.25 7.41 -31.53
C THR A 9 4.66 7.95 -30.24
N GLU A 10 3.34 8.05 -30.18
CA GLU A 10 2.63 8.35 -28.95
C GLU A 10 2.79 7.20 -27.93
N VAL A 11 3.20 7.54 -26.72
CA VAL A 11 3.37 6.57 -25.61
C VAL A 11 2.44 6.96 -24.48
N ASN A 12 1.50 6.09 -24.15
CA ASN A 12 0.58 6.27 -23.03
C ASN A 12 0.98 5.35 -21.88
N LEU A 13 1.25 5.92 -20.70
CA LEU A 13 1.59 5.21 -19.48
C LEU A 13 0.42 5.30 -18.49
N PHE A 14 -0.09 4.14 -18.05
CA PHE A 14 -1.13 4.06 -17.04
C PHE A 14 -0.50 3.60 -15.72
N LEU A 15 -0.52 4.48 -14.72
CA LEU A 15 0.04 4.24 -13.40
C LEU A 15 -1.07 4.21 -12.35
N LEU A 16 -1.13 3.13 -11.56
CA LEU A 16 -1.93 3.10 -10.36
C LEU A 16 -1.15 3.78 -9.22
N SER A 17 -1.46 5.06 -8.97
CA SER A 17 -0.86 5.81 -7.85
C SER A 17 -1.74 5.67 -6.60
N PRO A 18 -1.14 5.38 -5.43
CA PRO A 18 -1.88 5.28 -4.17
C PRO A 18 -2.26 6.65 -3.59
N CYS A 19 -1.63 7.74 -4.03
CA CYS A 19 -1.79 9.07 -3.50
C CYS A 19 -1.94 10.10 -4.63
N ARG A 20 -2.80 11.09 -4.43
CA ARG A 20 -2.99 12.21 -5.37
C ARG A 20 -1.98 13.32 -5.19
N GLU A 21 -1.46 13.44 -3.98
CA GLU A 21 -0.41 14.41 -3.65
C GLU A 21 0.96 13.88 -4.08
N TYR A 22 1.92 14.77 -4.25
CA TYR A 22 3.29 14.34 -4.46
C TYR A 22 3.85 13.69 -3.19
N TRP A 23 4.30 12.47 -3.29
CA TRP A 23 4.78 11.67 -2.16
C TRP A 23 6.20 11.12 -2.34
N GLY A 24 6.92 11.66 -3.31
CA GLY A 24 8.30 11.24 -3.61
C GLY A 24 9.29 11.47 -2.46
N ASP A 25 9.07 12.50 -1.65
CA ASP A 25 10.00 12.93 -0.60
C ASP A 25 9.65 12.39 0.80
N ILE A 26 8.52 11.69 0.95
CA ILE A 26 8.12 11.16 2.26
C ILE A 26 9.07 10.07 2.74
N THR A 27 9.41 10.12 4.02
CA THR A 27 10.39 9.23 4.64
C THR A 27 9.84 8.62 5.91
N SER A 28 10.08 7.32 6.14
CA SER A 28 9.64 6.65 7.35
C SER A 28 10.36 7.19 8.60
N GLU A 29 9.65 7.26 9.74
CA GLU A 29 10.24 7.66 11.04
C GLU A 29 11.51 6.90 11.37
N ARG A 30 11.54 5.60 11.06
CA ARG A 30 12.72 4.75 11.26
C ARG A 30 13.93 5.24 10.45
N THR A 31 13.70 5.69 9.23
CA THR A 31 14.76 6.24 8.37
C THR A 31 15.18 7.60 8.86
N ILE A 32 14.24 8.47 9.25
CA ILE A 32 14.52 9.76 9.88
C ILE A 32 15.38 9.54 11.14
N GLY A 33 14.97 8.65 12.03
CA GLY A 33 15.73 8.30 13.22
C GLY A 33 17.15 7.83 12.93
N LYS A 34 17.35 6.99 11.90
CA LYS A 34 18.69 6.55 11.48
C LYS A 34 19.53 7.68 10.92
N VAL A 35 18.95 8.58 10.15
CA VAL A 35 19.63 9.73 9.58
C VAL A 35 20.02 10.71 10.69
N MET A 36 19.12 10.95 11.66
CA MET A 36 19.38 11.82 12.81
C MET A 36 20.40 11.25 13.79
N ALA A 37 20.49 9.94 13.93
CA ALA A 37 21.47 9.27 14.81
C ALA A 37 22.90 9.27 14.27
N ARG A 38 23.12 9.65 13.01
CA ARG A 38 24.48 9.77 12.45
C ARG A 38 25.15 11.05 12.97
N PRO A 39 26.43 10.98 13.42
CA PRO A 39 27.17 12.18 13.78
C PRO A 39 27.23 13.13 12.58
N ARG A 40 26.67 14.33 12.73
CA ARG A 40 26.67 15.37 11.70
C ARG A 40 27.58 16.49 12.12
N SER A 41 28.38 16.95 11.20
CA SER A 41 29.24 18.13 11.43
C SER A 41 28.46 19.44 11.47
N ASP A 42 27.21 19.49 10.94
CA ASP A 42 26.53 20.75 10.64
C ASP A 42 25.24 21.02 11.42
N GLY A 43 24.82 20.13 12.33
CA GLY A 43 23.62 20.37 13.20
C GLY A 43 22.30 20.57 12.46
N GLN A 44 22.18 20.09 11.22
CA GLN A 44 21.00 20.27 10.38
C GLN A 44 19.75 19.58 10.96
N SER A 45 18.62 20.28 10.88
CA SER A 45 17.31 19.74 11.28
C SER A 45 16.71 18.81 10.21
N PRO A 46 15.73 17.94 10.56
CA PRO A 46 15.02 17.12 9.59
C PRO A 46 14.38 17.95 8.47
N ALA A 47 13.85 19.12 8.79
CA ALA A 47 13.24 20.04 7.83
C ALA A 47 14.24 20.59 6.79
N GLU A 48 15.49 20.86 7.22
CA GLU A 48 16.55 21.29 6.29
C GLU A 48 17.02 20.18 5.35
N LEU A 49 16.68 18.94 5.66
CA LEU A 49 16.99 17.76 4.84
C LEU A 49 15.84 17.33 3.97
N HIS A 50 14.75 18.09 3.94
CA HIS A 50 13.53 17.74 3.21
C HIS A 50 13.01 16.33 3.56
N LEU A 51 13.16 15.92 4.84
CA LEU A 51 12.64 14.66 5.35
C LEU A 51 11.22 14.92 5.84
N GLU A 52 10.27 14.82 4.95
CA GLU A 52 8.86 15.01 5.29
C GLU A 52 8.27 13.72 5.87
N GLN A 53 7.54 13.87 6.97
CA GLN A 53 6.67 12.83 7.47
C GLN A 53 5.38 12.89 6.67
N GLY A 54 5.00 11.77 6.09
CA GLY A 54 3.73 11.60 5.43
C GLY A 54 2.96 10.45 6.06
N ASN A 55 2.02 9.89 5.32
CA ASN A 55 1.31 8.71 5.78
C ASN A 55 2.28 7.55 6.10
N PRO A 56 2.27 6.98 7.34
CA PRO A 56 3.25 5.98 7.78
C PRO A 56 3.27 4.70 6.95
N LEU A 57 2.11 4.26 6.44
CA LEU A 57 2.01 3.08 5.57
C LEU A 57 2.70 3.35 4.23
N LEU A 58 2.41 4.49 3.63
CA LEU A 58 3.01 4.88 2.35
C LEU A 58 4.52 5.11 2.50
N ALA A 59 4.94 5.73 3.60
CA ALA A 59 6.35 5.96 3.91
C ALA A 59 7.14 4.65 4.06
N SER A 60 6.55 3.62 4.69
CA SER A 60 7.23 2.34 4.95
C SER A 60 7.13 1.35 3.79
N LEU A 61 5.96 1.20 3.18
CA LEU A 61 5.69 0.21 2.13
C LEU A 61 5.89 0.76 0.71
N GLY A 62 5.83 2.09 0.55
CA GLY A 62 5.87 2.76 -0.75
C GLY A 62 7.27 2.98 -1.35
N ALA A 63 8.35 2.41 -0.80
CA ALA A 63 9.72 2.70 -1.24
C ALA A 63 9.93 2.49 -2.74
N LEU A 64 9.53 1.33 -3.28
CA LEU A 64 9.67 1.02 -4.71
C LEU A 64 8.81 1.95 -5.58
N GLY A 65 7.62 2.31 -5.12
CA GLY A 65 6.76 3.27 -5.82
C GLY A 65 7.36 4.68 -5.86
N ARG A 66 8.01 5.12 -4.78
CA ARG A 66 8.73 6.41 -4.76
C ARG A 66 9.88 6.45 -5.74
N ASP A 67 10.70 5.38 -5.77
CA ASP A 67 11.81 5.27 -6.71
C ASP A 67 11.30 5.34 -8.16
N PHE A 68 10.19 4.65 -8.44
CA PHE A 68 9.54 4.67 -9.75
C PHE A 68 8.95 6.04 -10.08
N LEU A 69 8.28 6.69 -9.12
CA LEU A 69 7.76 8.06 -9.30
C LEU A 69 8.87 9.05 -9.61
N GLY A 70 10.02 8.93 -8.94
CA GLY A 70 11.21 9.73 -9.23
C GLY A 70 11.72 9.55 -10.66
N LEU A 71 11.66 8.32 -11.20
CA LEU A 71 12.01 8.07 -12.60
C LEU A 71 11.01 8.70 -13.57
N LEU A 72 9.72 8.67 -13.24
CA LEU A 72 8.67 9.28 -14.07
C LEU A 72 8.73 10.80 -14.04
N ALA A 73 9.01 11.40 -12.89
CA ALA A 73 9.14 12.86 -12.75
C ALA A 73 10.27 13.47 -13.60
N ALA A 74 11.23 12.63 -14.03
CA ALA A 74 12.29 13.03 -14.96
C ALA A 74 11.84 13.05 -16.44
N LEU A 75 10.64 12.57 -16.75
CA LEU A 75 10.08 12.56 -18.09
C LEU A 75 9.23 13.82 -18.31
N ASP A 76 9.40 14.46 -19.47
CA ASP A 76 8.52 15.56 -19.90
C ASP A 76 7.24 14.97 -20.52
N CYS A 77 6.21 14.77 -19.68
CA CYS A 77 4.96 14.14 -20.10
C CYS A 77 3.75 14.94 -19.61
N LEU A 78 2.64 14.83 -20.35
CA LEU A 78 1.35 15.34 -19.90
C LEU A 78 0.76 14.35 -18.91
N GLU A 79 0.45 14.81 -17.71
CA GLU A 79 -0.19 14.02 -16.68
C GLU A 79 -1.69 14.29 -16.65
N THR A 80 -2.48 13.23 -16.61
CA THR A 80 -3.92 13.29 -16.38
C THR A 80 -4.26 12.45 -15.16
N SER A 81 -4.72 13.11 -14.11
CA SER A 81 -5.09 12.44 -12.85
C SER A 81 -6.56 12.04 -12.85
N VAL A 82 -6.83 10.75 -12.56
CA VAL A 82 -8.19 10.20 -12.47
C VAL A 82 -8.34 9.49 -11.13
N PHE A 83 -8.39 10.25 -10.03
CA PHE A 83 -8.57 9.72 -8.69
C PHE A 83 -10.04 9.70 -8.30
N GLN A 84 -10.42 8.67 -7.53
CA GLN A 84 -11.74 8.52 -6.94
C GLN A 84 -11.63 8.43 -5.42
N GLU A 85 -12.53 9.11 -4.69
CA GLU A 85 -12.57 9.01 -3.24
C GLU A 85 -13.17 7.66 -2.83
N PRO A 86 -12.46 6.87 -1.98
CA PRO A 86 -12.95 5.56 -1.54
C PRO A 86 -14.07 5.67 -0.49
N GLY A 87 -14.29 6.87 0.07
CA GLY A 87 -15.17 7.08 1.22
C GLY A 87 -14.50 6.74 2.55
N GLU A 88 -15.28 6.73 3.63
CA GLU A 88 -14.80 6.44 4.99
C GLU A 88 -15.83 5.57 5.77
N ASN A 89 -16.44 4.61 5.09
CA ASN A 89 -17.53 3.78 5.67
C ASN A 89 -17.01 2.50 6.34
N SER A 90 -15.75 2.13 6.12
CA SER A 90 -15.10 0.95 6.67
C SER A 90 -13.65 1.26 7.02
N LEU A 91 -12.99 0.37 7.76
CA LEU A 91 -11.57 0.53 8.09
C LEU A 91 -10.70 0.58 6.82
N LEU A 92 -10.98 -0.27 5.84
CA LEU A 92 -10.26 -0.29 4.57
C LEU A 92 -10.41 1.03 3.80
N THR A 93 -11.64 1.52 3.65
CA THR A 93 -11.89 2.77 2.92
C THR A 93 -11.31 3.99 3.65
N CYS A 94 -11.31 3.99 5.00
CA CYS A 94 -10.61 5.01 5.78
C CYS A 94 -9.10 5.01 5.50
N LEU A 95 -8.45 3.84 5.51
CA LEU A 95 -7.03 3.73 5.21
C LEU A 95 -6.71 4.12 3.76
N GLN A 96 -7.54 3.73 2.81
CA GLN A 96 -7.40 4.13 1.41
C GLN A 96 -7.54 5.65 1.23
N SER A 97 -8.51 6.27 1.92
CA SER A 97 -8.70 7.73 1.90
C SER A 97 -7.51 8.46 2.54
N ASP A 98 -6.95 7.91 3.62
CA ASP A 98 -5.77 8.49 4.27
C ASP A 98 -4.51 8.39 3.38
N LEU A 99 -4.33 7.27 2.68
CA LEU A 99 -3.27 7.11 1.69
C LEU A 99 -3.45 8.09 0.53
N LEU A 100 -4.65 8.14 -0.03
CA LEU A 100 -4.98 8.99 -1.17
C LEU A 100 -4.73 10.47 -0.90
N ASN A 101 -5.04 10.92 0.31
CA ASN A 101 -4.94 12.33 0.72
C ASN A 101 -3.72 12.62 1.61
N LEU A 102 -2.76 11.71 1.67
CA LEU A 102 -1.51 11.81 2.44
C LEU A 102 -1.74 12.19 3.91
N ARG A 103 -2.84 11.71 4.51
CA ARG A 103 -3.20 12.03 5.90
C ARG A 103 -2.52 11.08 6.89
N ASP A 104 -2.02 11.65 7.98
CA ASP A 104 -1.59 10.92 9.17
C ASP A 104 -2.56 11.21 10.32
N ARG A 105 -3.27 10.18 10.79
CA ARG A 105 -4.20 10.30 11.94
C ARG A 105 -3.51 10.11 13.28
N THR A 106 -2.22 9.81 13.32
CA THR A 106 -1.47 9.62 14.57
C THR A 106 -1.10 10.95 15.22
N GLU A 107 -0.82 12.00 14.41
CA GLU A 107 -0.46 13.32 14.92
C GLU A 107 -1.67 14.23 15.09
N GLY A 108 -2.15 14.34 16.34
CA GLY A 108 -3.05 15.42 16.76
C GLY A 108 -4.48 15.37 16.21
N SER A 109 -4.89 14.29 15.56
CA SER A 109 -6.26 14.11 15.11
C SER A 109 -7.22 14.06 16.32
N ARG A 110 -8.00 15.13 16.50
CA ARG A 110 -9.01 15.23 17.55
C ARG A 110 -10.24 14.36 17.28
N GLU A 111 -10.48 13.99 16.03
CA GLU A 111 -11.64 13.22 15.63
C GLU A 111 -11.21 11.81 15.20
N LYS A 112 -11.59 10.84 16.03
CA LYS A 112 -11.46 9.42 15.67
C LYS A 112 -12.66 9.03 14.83
N THR A 113 -12.42 8.44 13.67
CA THR A 113 -13.48 7.84 12.87
C THR A 113 -14.04 6.62 13.61
N VAL A 114 -15.35 6.57 13.76
CA VAL A 114 -16.04 5.42 14.35
C VAL A 114 -16.23 4.37 13.27
N ILE A 115 -15.57 3.24 13.41
CA ILE A 115 -15.73 2.09 12.52
C ILE A 115 -16.87 1.22 13.06
N PRO A 116 -17.80 0.74 12.21
CA PRO A 116 -18.84 -0.20 12.62
C PRO A 116 -18.26 -1.45 13.29
N ALA A 117 -18.92 -1.94 14.35
CA ALA A 117 -18.43 -3.11 15.09
C ALA A 117 -18.45 -4.42 14.28
N ASP A 118 -19.25 -4.46 13.23
CA ASP A 118 -19.40 -5.54 12.27
C ASP A 118 -18.56 -5.37 11.00
N ASP A 119 -17.70 -4.35 10.96
CA ASP A 119 -16.79 -4.13 9.83
C ASP A 119 -15.79 -5.29 9.71
N ARG A 120 -15.78 -5.92 8.56
CA ARG A 120 -14.87 -7.02 8.19
C ARG A 120 -13.97 -6.67 7.01
N SER A 121 -13.85 -5.39 6.66
CA SER A 121 -13.07 -4.94 5.51
C SER A 121 -11.57 -5.23 5.63
N ILE A 122 -11.06 -5.33 6.87
CA ILE A 122 -9.69 -5.77 7.18
C ILE A 122 -9.77 -6.76 8.34
N GLN A 123 -9.19 -7.95 8.14
CA GLN A 123 -9.10 -8.98 9.15
C GLN A 123 -7.66 -9.44 9.31
N VAL A 124 -7.24 -9.72 10.54
CA VAL A 124 -5.90 -10.20 10.87
C VAL A 124 -6.03 -11.48 11.66
N HIS A 125 -5.48 -12.56 11.13
CA HIS A 125 -5.48 -13.89 11.75
C HIS A 125 -4.06 -14.26 12.18
N SER A 126 -3.90 -14.65 13.45
CA SER A 126 -2.64 -15.17 13.98
C SER A 126 -2.76 -16.67 14.10
N CYS A 127 -2.00 -17.40 13.29
CA CYS A 127 -2.03 -18.86 13.25
C CYS A 127 -0.72 -19.44 13.78
N HIS A 128 -0.76 -20.66 14.32
CA HIS A 128 0.39 -21.32 14.96
C HIS A 128 1.27 -22.10 13.96
N SER A 129 0.82 -22.27 12.72
CA SER A 129 1.57 -22.96 11.67
C SER A 129 1.15 -22.53 10.26
N PRO A 130 2.03 -22.68 9.26
CA PRO A 130 1.70 -22.40 7.86
C PRO A 130 0.50 -23.21 7.34
N MET A 131 0.37 -24.47 7.77
CA MET A 131 -0.79 -25.28 7.43
C MET A 131 -2.10 -24.64 7.93
N ARG A 132 -2.10 -24.17 9.19
CA ARG A 132 -3.29 -23.51 9.76
C ARG A 132 -3.59 -22.17 9.11
N GLU A 133 -2.58 -21.43 8.66
CA GLU A 133 -2.79 -20.20 7.88
C GLU A 133 -3.53 -20.47 6.58
N VAL A 134 -3.14 -21.54 5.86
CA VAL A 134 -3.79 -21.94 4.60
C VAL A 134 -5.20 -22.46 4.83
N GLU A 135 -5.44 -23.25 5.90
CA GLU A 135 -6.78 -23.72 6.27
C GLU A 135 -7.73 -22.55 6.59
N VAL A 136 -7.26 -21.57 7.39
CA VAL A 136 -8.05 -20.39 7.73
C VAL A 136 -8.34 -19.55 6.48
N LEU A 137 -7.37 -19.38 5.58
CA LEU A 137 -7.59 -18.73 4.30
C LEU A 137 -8.67 -19.44 3.48
N TYR A 138 -8.60 -20.77 3.38
CA TYR A 138 -9.57 -21.58 2.64
C TYR A 138 -10.99 -21.42 3.21
N ASP A 139 -11.14 -21.54 4.53
CA ASP A 139 -12.42 -21.34 5.22
C ASP A 139 -13.02 -19.94 4.94
N HIS A 140 -12.17 -18.89 4.99
CA HIS A 140 -12.58 -17.52 4.68
C HIS A 140 -12.99 -17.33 3.22
N LEU A 141 -12.28 -17.93 2.28
CA LEU A 141 -12.64 -17.85 0.87
C LEU A 141 -13.99 -18.52 0.61
N LEU A 142 -14.25 -19.68 1.23
CA LEU A 142 -15.55 -20.34 1.14
C LEU A 142 -16.67 -19.47 1.72
N GLU A 143 -16.45 -18.86 2.90
CA GLU A 143 -17.40 -17.92 3.50
C GLU A 143 -17.68 -16.73 2.57
N LEU A 144 -16.66 -16.12 1.97
CA LEU A 144 -16.80 -14.99 1.05
C LEU A 144 -17.61 -15.36 -0.21
N PHE A 145 -17.34 -16.51 -0.82
CA PHE A 145 -18.07 -16.98 -2.00
C PHE A 145 -19.53 -17.36 -1.68
N ASP A 146 -19.80 -17.81 -0.45
CA ASP A 146 -21.17 -18.10 0.00
C ASP A 146 -21.97 -16.79 0.26
N GLN A 147 -21.31 -15.79 0.84
CA GLN A 147 -21.94 -14.49 1.15
C GLN A 147 -22.14 -13.60 -0.07
N ASP A 148 -21.23 -13.64 -1.06
CA ASP A 148 -21.29 -12.87 -2.29
C ASP A 148 -21.21 -13.77 -3.54
N PRO A 149 -22.35 -14.18 -4.08
CA PRO A 149 -22.40 -15.00 -5.30
C PRO A 149 -21.86 -14.31 -6.56
N THR A 150 -21.60 -13.01 -6.51
CA THR A 150 -21.00 -12.27 -7.63
C THR A 150 -19.48 -12.36 -7.65
N LEU A 151 -18.87 -12.67 -6.50
CA LEU A 151 -17.43 -12.83 -6.35
C LEU A 151 -16.94 -14.10 -7.05
N ARG A 152 -15.89 -13.97 -7.85
CA ARG A 152 -15.27 -15.09 -8.57
C ARG A 152 -13.85 -15.34 -8.05
N PRO A 153 -13.33 -16.56 -8.16
CA PRO A 153 -11.94 -16.86 -7.77
C PRO A 153 -10.90 -15.94 -8.42
N GLY A 154 -11.17 -15.46 -9.65
CA GLY A 154 -10.31 -14.52 -10.35
C GLY A 154 -10.28 -13.09 -9.77
N ASP A 155 -11.23 -12.76 -8.90
CA ASP A 155 -11.31 -11.46 -8.23
C ASP A 155 -10.49 -11.45 -6.91
N VAL A 156 -9.94 -12.60 -6.52
CA VAL A 156 -9.17 -12.78 -5.28
C VAL A 156 -7.68 -12.91 -5.59
N LEU A 157 -6.86 -12.11 -4.93
CA LEU A 157 -5.40 -12.20 -5.00
C LEU A 157 -4.85 -12.68 -3.65
N VAL A 158 -4.11 -13.80 -3.67
CA VAL A 158 -3.35 -14.31 -2.52
C VAL A 158 -1.86 -14.08 -2.75
N MET A 159 -1.20 -13.46 -1.77
CA MET A 159 0.23 -13.20 -1.82
C MET A 159 0.94 -13.82 -0.64
N ALA A 160 2.10 -14.44 -0.87
CA ALA A 160 2.97 -14.98 0.16
C ALA A 160 4.42 -14.57 -0.09
N PRO A 161 5.20 -14.20 0.96
CA PRO A 161 6.59 -13.79 0.82
C PRO A 161 7.51 -14.88 0.27
N ALA A 162 7.20 -16.15 0.57
CA ALA A 162 7.95 -17.33 0.17
C ALA A 162 6.97 -18.44 -0.26
N ILE A 163 6.48 -18.34 -1.48
CA ILE A 163 5.43 -19.24 -1.99
C ILE A 163 5.87 -20.72 -1.97
N GLU A 164 7.16 -21.00 -2.17
CA GLU A 164 7.69 -22.38 -2.14
C GLU A 164 7.49 -23.03 -0.78
N THR A 165 7.50 -22.26 0.30
CA THR A 165 7.25 -22.75 1.66
C THR A 165 5.78 -23.13 1.86
N TYR A 166 4.88 -22.39 1.21
CA TYR A 166 3.43 -22.59 1.34
C TYR A 166 2.84 -23.57 0.32
N ALA A 167 3.51 -23.77 -0.82
CA ALA A 167 3.00 -24.62 -1.90
C ALA A 167 2.53 -26.02 -1.47
N PRO A 168 3.26 -26.78 -0.64
CA PRO A 168 2.79 -28.09 -0.17
C PRO A 168 1.50 -28.02 0.65
N PHE A 169 1.35 -26.97 1.47
CA PHE A 169 0.16 -26.78 2.31
C PHE A 169 -1.04 -26.32 1.48
N ILE A 170 -0.80 -25.47 0.48
CA ILE A 170 -1.83 -25.03 -0.48
C ILE A 170 -2.37 -26.25 -1.23
N GLN A 171 -1.49 -27.10 -1.78
CA GLN A 171 -1.91 -28.32 -2.45
C GLN A 171 -2.70 -29.25 -1.52
N ALA A 172 -2.24 -29.45 -0.29
CA ALA A 172 -2.92 -30.32 0.66
C ALA A 172 -4.32 -29.85 1.06
N VAL A 173 -4.59 -28.54 1.05
CA VAL A 173 -5.88 -27.96 1.48
C VAL A 173 -6.82 -27.72 0.29
N PHE A 174 -6.30 -27.26 -0.86
CA PHE A 174 -7.13 -26.89 -2.01
C PHE A 174 -7.40 -28.03 -2.98
N ASP A 175 -6.57 -29.10 -2.97
CA ASP A 175 -6.74 -30.29 -3.83
C ASP A 175 -7.45 -31.44 -3.09
N ALA A 176 -7.86 -31.24 -1.83
CA ALA A 176 -8.45 -32.28 -0.95
C ALA A 176 -9.92 -32.58 -1.28
#